data_7307e4bfa3386e768a77840ed6e46a8a
#
_entry.id   7307e4bfa3386e768a77840ed6e46a8a
#
_cell.length_a   1.000
_cell.length_b   1.000
_cell.length_c   1.000
_cell.angle_alpha   90.00
_cell.angle_beta   90.00
_cell.angle_gamma   90.00
#
_symmetry.space_group_name_H-M   'P 1'
#
loop_
_entity.id
_entity.type
_entity.pdbx_description
1 polymer ?
#
loop_
_entity_poly.entity_id
_entity_poly.type
_entity_poly.pdbx_seq_one_letter_code
_entity_poly.pdbx_strand_id
1 'polypeptide(L)'
;MAEARSLADIKLDNAYKFGAGRYLQEAGALNLLGGEVARLGKKALVIAGPRAWAATEGKAEKSLKDAGVEFELSLYPDQNTYERAKEHALQALTTGCQVIVGVGGGRIMDQAKATAHFAGDLPIVEVPTSIATCAAFAPLSVMYTAEGASLGSLRYDHEVNAIVMDMDVICKEPPRYAASGIMDGMAKMIEIQNGRNEILLDDVSIGLFTAYTIAEMAYHVYEKEAHQACHDIAEGKLTKAVEDIAYLNVAVAGIVSGVSKGFGQTALGHETYELVRTHFTQEAKPYLHGEIVAIGDCLQLAFNGHPEQVAPFRDFMRSMNMPLTLEDIGIDPNSPKMENLFQDLFHSPFMEPTAENEARLRKAMHYLSAD
;
A
#
# COMPACT_ATOMS: atom_id res chain seq x y z
N MET A 1 -4.07 34.69 3.30
CA MET A 1 -3.50 33.60 4.10
C MET A 1 -3.73 32.32 3.31
N ALA A 2 -2.70 31.51 3.11
CA ALA A 2 -2.87 30.23 2.46
C ALA A 2 -3.63 29.29 3.40
N GLU A 3 -4.74 28.72 2.94
CA GLU A 3 -5.55 27.77 3.68
C GLU A 3 -5.39 26.38 3.06
N ALA A 4 -5.37 25.33 3.90
CA ALA A 4 -5.40 23.96 3.41
C ALA A 4 -6.79 23.65 2.82
N ARG A 5 -6.85 22.82 1.77
CA ARG A 5 -8.11 22.37 1.17
C ARG A 5 -8.98 21.60 2.16
N SER A 6 -10.28 21.65 1.96
CA SER A 6 -11.25 20.85 2.71
C SER A 6 -11.50 19.50 2.00
N LEU A 7 -11.99 18.49 2.75
CA LEU A 7 -12.41 17.23 2.17
C LEU A 7 -13.58 17.37 1.17
N ALA A 8 -14.40 18.41 1.32
CA ALA A 8 -15.50 18.71 0.40
C ALA A 8 -15.03 19.12 -1.01
N ASP A 9 -13.77 19.56 -1.15
CA ASP A 9 -13.18 19.94 -2.43
C ASP A 9 -12.66 18.75 -3.24
N ILE A 10 -12.67 17.54 -2.65
CA ILE A 10 -12.16 16.32 -3.29
C ILE A 10 -13.25 15.73 -4.16
N LYS A 11 -13.00 15.65 -5.47
CA LYS A 11 -13.85 14.95 -6.43
C LYS A 11 -13.26 13.58 -6.71
N LEU A 12 -14.13 12.56 -6.75
CA LEU A 12 -13.73 11.24 -7.22
C LEU A 12 -13.30 11.36 -8.70
N ASP A 13 -12.06 11.04 -8.95
CA ASP A 13 -11.51 11.00 -10.29
C ASP A 13 -11.68 9.61 -10.91
N ASN A 14 -12.13 9.57 -12.15
CA ASN A 14 -12.40 8.34 -12.91
C ASN A 14 -11.36 8.08 -14.01
N ALA A 15 -10.24 8.80 -13.98
CA ALA A 15 -9.15 8.64 -14.92
C ALA A 15 -8.37 7.34 -14.68
N TYR A 16 -7.79 6.80 -15.75
CA TYR A 16 -6.74 5.81 -15.63
C TYR A 16 -5.45 6.51 -15.18
N LYS A 17 -4.72 5.90 -14.26
CA LYS A 17 -3.42 6.37 -13.81
C LYS A 17 -2.37 5.29 -14.04
N PHE A 18 -1.26 5.67 -14.67
CA PHE A 18 -0.25 4.70 -15.11
C PHE A 18 0.98 4.67 -14.21
N GLY A 19 0.98 5.46 -13.15
CA GLY A 19 1.98 5.42 -12.11
C GLY A 19 2.70 6.74 -11.87
N ALA A 20 3.86 6.67 -11.21
CA ALA A 20 4.68 7.84 -10.95
C ALA A 20 5.27 8.45 -12.24
N GLY A 21 5.47 9.76 -12.24
CA GLY A 21 6.11 10.46 -13.36
C GLY A 21 7.53 9.95 -13.65
N ARG A 22 8.29 9.65 -12.60
CA ARG A 22 9.63 9.03 -12.68
C ARG A 22 9.80 7.99 -11.57
N TYR A 23 10.40 6.86 -11.91
CA TYR A 23 10.68 5.79 -10.98
C TYR A 23 12.15 5.40 -11.07
N LEU A 24 12.90 5.57 -9.98
CA LEU A 24 14.32 5.26 -9.88
C LEU A 24 14.48 4.17 -8.82
N GLN A 25 15.04 3.04 -9.22
CA GLN A 25 15.29 1.88 -8.35
C GLN A 25 16.68 1.35 -8.66
N GLU A 26 17.63 1.69 -7.83
CA GLU A 26 19.02 1.22 -7.95
C GLU A 26 19.77 1.39 -6.63
N ALA A 27 20.90 0.70 -6.47
CA ALA A 27 21.80 0.94 -5.35
C ALA A 27 22.34 2.37 -5.41
N GLY A 28 22.28 3.09 -4.29
CA GLY A 28 22.74 4.48 -4.21
C GLY A 28 21.78 5.50 -4.82
N ALA A 29 20.51 5.15 -5.13
CA ALA A 29 19.52 6.06 -5.71
C ALA A 29 19.30 7.33 -4.87
N LEU A 30 19.54 7.31 -3.55
CA LEU A 30 19.47 8.51 -2.72
C LEU A 30 20.39 9.64 -3.18
N ASN A 31 21.47 9.33 -3.91
CA ASN A 31 22.34 10.37 -4.50
C ASN A 31 21.64 11.18 -5.59
N LEU A 32 20.55 10.66 -6.16
CA LEU A 32 19.75 11.30 -7.21
C LEU A 32 18.61 12.17 -6.64
N LEU A 33 18.26 11.99 -5.35
CA LEU A 33 17.11 12.63 -4.71
C LEU A 33 17.11 14.16 -4.90
N GLY A 34 18.23 14.83 -4.61
CA GLY A 34 18.34 16.27 -4.74
C GLY A 34 18.10 16.74 -6.16
N GLY A 35 18.60 16.00 -7.15
CA GLY A 35 18.37 16.29 -8.57
C GLY A 35 16.89 16.18 -8.95
N GLU A 36 16.18 15.15 -8.49
CA GLU A 36 14.75 14.99 -8.74
C GLU A 36 13.93 16.09 -8.06
N VAL A 37 14.24 16.45 -6.82
CA VAL A 37 13.56 17.54 -6.11
C VAL A 37 13.84 18.88 -6.80
N ALA A 38 15.09 19.16 -7.20
CA ALA A 38 15.47 20.42 -7.86
C ALA A 38 14.74 20.67 -9.20
N ARG A 39 14.26 19.62 -9.87
CA ARG A 39 13.42 19.72 -11.07
C ARG A 39 12.04 20.30 -10.78
N LEU A 40 11.56 20.18 -9.54
CA LEU A 40 10.21 20.53 -9.11
C LEU A 40 10.17 21.80 -8.29
N GLY A 41 11.25 22.12 -7.57
CA GLY A 41 11.35 23.31 -6.74
C GLY A 41 12.71 23.48 -6.06
N LYS A 42 12.86 24.59 -5.36
CA LYS A 42 14.11 24.97 -4.68
C LYS A 42 14.05 24.78 -3.16
N LYS A 43 12.85 24.63 -2.61
CA LYS A 43 12.64 24.41 -1.18
C LYS A 43 11.62 23.29 -0.96
N ALA A 44 11.96 22.34 -0.10
CA ALA A 44 11.14 21.17 0.19
C ALA A 44 10.73 21.09 1.67
N LEU A 45 9.54 20.57 1.95
CA LEU A 45 9.20 20.00 3.25
C LEU A 45 9.46 18.48 3.19
N VAL A 46 10.42 18.00 3.97
CA VAL A 46 10.74 16.59 4.12
C VAL A 46 9.96 16.02 5.31
N ILE A 47 9.04 15.13 5.06
CA ILE A 47 8.28 14.37 6.09
C ILE A 47 8.92 12.99 6.17
N ALA A 48 9.48 12.65 7.32
CA ALA A 48 10.24 11.41 7.44
C ALA A 48 9.91 10.64 8.72
N GLY A 49 9.81 9.30 8.60
CA GLY A 49 9.84 8.45 9.78
C GLY A 49 11.22 8.52 10.45
N PRO A 50 11.31 8.61 11.80
CA PRO A 50 12.62 8.76 12.47
C PRO A 50 13.62 7.65 12.12
N ARG A 51 13.15 6.39 12.07
CA ARG A 51 14.01 5.25 11.68
C ARG A 51 14.36 5.28 10.20
N ALA A 52 13.40 5.67 9.34
CA ALA A 52 13.60 5.77 7.91
C ALA A 52 14.63 6.85 7.58
N TRP A 53 14.52 8.02 8.22
CA TRP A 53 15.51 9.08 8.05
C TRP A 53 16.92 8.65 8.47
N ALA A 54 17.03 7.98 9.61
CA ALA A 54 18.30 7.42 10.07
C ALA A 54 18.87 6.37 9.09
N ALA A 55 18.00 5.55 8.47
CA ALA A 55 18.42 4.55 7.49
C ALA A 55 18.99 5.14 6.19
N THR A 56 18.75 6.43 5.90
CA THR A 56 19.37 7.11 4.75
C THR A 56 20.87 7.42 5.00
N GLU A 57 21.36 7.25 6.23
CA GLU A 57 22.77 7.48 6.63
C GLU A 57 23.29 8.87 6.20
N GLY A 58 22.41 9.89 6.18
CA GLY A 58 22.74 11.25 5.75
C GLY A 58 22.83 11.45 4.23
N LYS A 59 22.67 10.38 3.42
CA LYS A 59 22.74 10.47 1.94
C LYS A 59 21.62 11.36 1.38
N ALA A 60 20.38 11.24 1.91
CA ALA A 60 19.26 12.08 1.48
C ALA A 60 19.52 13.56 1.75
N GLU A 61 19.96 13.89 2.97
CA GLU A 61 20.34 15.27 3.34
C GLU A 61 21.45 15.82 2.45
N LYS A 62 22.51 15.03 2.25
CA LYS A 62 23.64 15.41 1.40
C LYS A 62 23.20 15.68 -0.03
N SER A 63 22.39 14.78 -0.61
CA SER A 63 21.89 14.90 -1.98
C SER A 63 21.08 16.20 -2.19
N LEU A 64 20.19 16.51 -1.26
CA LEU A 64 19.43 17.77 -1.30
C LEU A 64 20.34 19.01 -1.26
N LYS A 65 21.30 19.02 -0.34
CA LYS A 65 22.27 20.12 -0.20
C LYS A 65 23.15 20.31 -1.44
N ASP A 66 23.68 19.20 -1.97
CA ASP A 66 24.54 19.21 -3.17
C ASP A 66 23.77 19.74 -4.41
N ALA A 67 22.47 19.52 -4.48
CA ALA A 67 21.61 20.04 -5.55
C ALA A 67 21.11 21.48 -5.30
N GLY A 68 21.53 22.12 -4.20
CA GLY A 68 21.09 23.47 -3.84
C GLY A 68 19.61 23.56 -3.45
N VAL A 69 19.03 22.47 -2.94
CA VAL A 69 17.66 22.43 -2.42
C VAL A 69 17.68 22.75 -0.92
N GLU A 70 17.01 23.83 -0.55
CA GLU A 70 16.70 24.11 0.86
C GLU A 70 15.61 23.17 1.33
N PHE A 71 15.67 22.73 2.60
CA PHE A 71 14.59 21.89 3.13
C PHE A 71 14.35 22.10 4.61
N GLU A 72 13.11 21.86 5.00
CA GLU A 72 12.69 21.70 6.39
C GLU A 72 12.40 20.23 6.66
N LEU A 73 12.89 19.70 7.79
CA LEU A 73 12.68 18.32 8.19
C LEU A 73 11.61 18.23 9.26
N SER A 74 10.56 17.46 8.99
CA SER A 74 9.55 17.03 9.97
C SER A 74 9.68 15.53 10.24
N LEU A 75 10.21 15.19 11.41
CA LEU A 75 10.23 13.78 11.86
C LEU A 75 8.86 13.41 12.40
N TYR A 76 8.21 12.44 11.76
CA TYR A 76 6.85 12.03 12.05
C TYR A 76 6.75 10.53 12.37
N PRO A 77 6.55 10.16 13.65
CA PRO A 77 6.49 8.75 14.07
C PRO A 77 5.08 8.14 14.09
N ASP A 78 4.03 8.97 13.97
CA ASP A 78 2.65 8.60 14.27
C ASP A 78 1.87 8.06 13.05
N GLN A 79 0.55 7.89 13.21
CA GLN A 79 -0.34 7.49 12.12
C GLN A 79 -0.58 8.66 11.15
N ASN A 80 -0.77 8.34 9.87
CA ASN A 80 -1.18 9.33 8.87
C ASN A 80 -2.66 9.71 9.09
N THR A 81 -2.86 10.94 9.52
CA THR A 81 -4.17 11.50 9.83
C THR A 81 -4.45 12.74 8.99
N TYR A 82 -5.73 13.04 8.79
CA TYR A 82 -6.15 14.26 8.08
C TYR A 82 -5.66 15.53 8.77
N GLU A 83 -5.70 15.56 10.09
CA GLU A 83 -5.28 16.71 10.91
C GLU A 83 -3.81 16.99 10.70
N ARG A 84 -2.96 15.97 10.80
CA ARG A 84 -1.51 16.14 10.60
C ARG A 84 -1.15 16.46 9.16
N ALA A 85 -1.86 15.91 8.18
CA ALA A 85 -1.65 16.28 6.78
C ALA A 85 -1.93 17.77 6.54
N LYS A 86 -2.98 18.32 7.14
CA LYS A 86 -3.31 19.76 7.07
C LYS A 86 -2.30 20.63 7.83
N GLU A 87 -1.81 20.17 8.98
CA GLU A 87 -0.76 20.89 9.73
C GLU A 87 0.55 20.95 8.91
N HIS A 88 1.00 19.84 8.33
CA HIS A 88 2.16 19.83 7.44
C HIS A 88 1.93 20.68 6.19
N ALA A 89 0.73 20.65 5.60
CA ALA A 89 0.39 21.49 4.46
C ALA A 89 0.49 22.99 4.82
N LEU A 90 -0.02 23.38 5.97
CA LEU A 90 0.10 24.75 6.46
C LEU A 90 1.57 25.12 6.71
N GLN A 91 2.37 24.21 7.28
CA GLN A 91 3.82 24.40 7.44
C GLN A 91 4.48 24.63 6.08
N ALA A 92 4.23 23.76 5.09
CA ALA A 92 4.81 23.90 3.75
C ALA A 92 4.48 25.26 3.12
N LEU A 93 3.21 25.67 3.18
CA LEU A 93 2.74 26.92 2.60
C LEU A 93 3.33 28.16 3.31
N THR A 94 3.38 28.15 4.63
CA THR A 94 3.88 29.31 5.42
C THR A 94 5.40 29.46 5.34
N THR A 95 6.13 28.39 5.14
CA THR A 95 7.58 28.41 4.99
C THR A 95 8.04 28.51 3.53
N GLY A 96 7.10 28.53 2.59
CA GLY A 96 7.38 28.71 1.16
C GLY A 96 7.98 27.46 0.50
N CYS A 97 7.71 26.26 1.03
CA CYS A 97 8.08 25.01 0.38
C CYS A 97 7.29 24.85 -0.93
N GLN A 98 7.96 24.31 -1.93
CA GLN A 98 7.46 24.11 -3.29
C GLN A 98 7.30 22.64 -3.63
N VAL A 99 7.88 21.75 -2.83
CA VAL A 99 7.89 20.31 -3.03
C VAL A 99 7.70 19.63 -1.68
N ILE A 100 6.91 18.56 -1.66
CA ILE A 100 6.85 17.64 -0.52
C ILE A 100 7.74 16.43 -0.81
N VAL A 101 8.52 16.01 0.18
CA VAL A 101 9.35 14.81 0.10
C VAL A 101 8.95 13.87 1.24
N GLY A 102 8.46 12.67 0.91
CA GLY A 102 8.17 11.62 1.88
C GLY A 102 9.38 10.67 2.00
N VAL A 103 9.86 10.38 3.22
CA VAL A 103 10.94 9.41 3.45
C VAL A 103 10.50 8.37 4.47
N GLY A 104 10.13 7.16 4.02
CA GLY A 104 9.62 6.16 4.96
C GLY A 104 8.94 4.96 4.33
N GLY A 105 8.19 4.23 5.15
CA GLY A 105 7.25 3.20 4.70
C GLY A 105 5.88 3.78 4.35
N GLY A 106 4.91 2.92 4.04
CA GLY A 106 3.59 3.29 3.52
C GLY A 106 2.89 4.43 4.25
N ARG A 107 2.91 4.44 5.59
CA ARG A 107 2.29 5.52 6.39
C ARG A 107 2.88 6.91 6.09
N ILE A 108 4.18 6.99 5.89
CA ILE A 108 4.85 8.27 5.57
C ILE A 108 4.56 8.66 4.12
N MET A 109 4.54 7.68 3.20
CA MET A 109 4.16 7.93 1.81
C MET A 109 2.74 8.51 1.75
N ASP A 110 1.80 7.88 2.42
CA ASP A 110 0.42 8.35 2.48
C ASP A 110 0.29 9.72 3.16
N GLN A 111 1.04 9.97 4.24
CA GLN A 111 1.07 11.27 4.91
C GLN A 111 1.62 12.36 4.00
N ALA A 112 2.67 12.09 3.25
CA ALA A 112 3.29 13.06 2.35
C ALA A 112 2.37 13.40 1.16
N LYS A 113 1.71 12.40 0.56
CA LYS A 113 0.71 12.61 -0.50
C LYS A 113 -0.48 13.44 0.00
N ALA A 114 -1.04 13.10 1.17
CA ALA A 114 -2.12 13.88 1.76
C ALA A 114 -1.68 15.31 2.06
N THR A 115 -0.46 15.51 2.56
CA THR A 115 0.11 16.85 2.78
C THR A 115 0.21 17.65 1.48
N ALA A 116 0.75 17.04 0.41
CA ALA A 116 0.87 17.69 -0.90
C ALA A 116 -0.50 18.12 -1.43
N HIS A 117 -1.50 17.23 -1.31
CA HIS A 117 -2.87 17.53 -1.72
C HIS A 117 -3.47 18.71 -0.95
N PHE A 118 -3.41 18.71 0.39
CA PHE A 118 -3.93 19.82 1.20
C PHE A 118 -3.13 21.11 1.02
N ALA A 119 -1.89 21.04 0.57
CA ALA A 119 -1.07 22.21 0.22
C ALA A 119 -1.35 22.76 -1.21
N GLY A 120 -2.43 22.31 -1.87
CA GLY A 120 -2.82 22.77 -3.21
C GLY A 120 -2.16 21.99 -4.33
N ASP A 121 -1.97 20.68 -4.14
CA ASP A 121 -1.33 19.73 -5.05
C ASP A 121 0.13 20.12 -5.36
N LEU A 122 0.89 20.40 -4.30
CA LEU A 122 2.33 20.59 -4.44
C LEU A 122 2.97 19.34 -5.05
N PRO A 123 3.99 19.49 -5.89
CA PRO A 123 4.77 18.34 -6.37
C PRO A 123 5.28 17.48 -5.23
N ILE A 124 5.34 16.15 -5.47
CA ILE A 124 5.76 15.19 -4.46
C ILE A 124 6.84 14.26 -4.99
N VAL A 125 7.85 14.01 -4.15
CA VAL A 125 8.88 12.98 -4.35
C VAL A 125 8.82 12.00 -3.19
N GLU A 126 8.64 10.73 -3.50
CA GLU A 126 8.57 9.66 -2.52
C GLU A 126 9.87 8.87 -2.45
N VAL A 127 10.34 8.63 -1.23
CA VAL A 127 11.56 7.86 -0.93
C VAL A 127 11.15 6.68 -0.04
N PRO A 128 10.65 5.58 -0.62
CA PRO A 128 10.29 4.42 0.16
C PRO A 128 11.53 3.77 0.77
N THR A 129 11.45 3.46 2.06
CA THR A 129 12.47 2.71 2.81
C THR A 129 12.00 1.31 3.18
N SER A 130 10.88 0.90 2.61
CA SER A 130 10.25 -0.40 2.77
C SER A 130 9.40 -0.72 1.55
N ILE A 131 9.36 -1.99 1.18
CA ILE A 131 8.55 -2.53 0.08
C ILE A 131 7.34 -3.31 0.59
N ALA A 132 6.83 -2.95 1.77
CA ALA A 132 5.68 -3.63 2.40
C ALA A 132 4.34 -3.35 1.71
N THR A 133 4.25 -2.33 0.86
CA THR A 133 3.06 -1.92 0.10
C THR A 133 3.44 -1.09 -1.11
N CYS A 134 2.51 -0.90 -2.04
CA CYS A 134 2.68 -0.01 -3.18
C CYS A 134 2.38 1.49 -2.87
N ALA A 135 2.27 1.87 -1.60
CA ALA A 135 1.82 3.21 -1.19
C ALA A 135 2.61 4.36 -1.83
N ALA A 136 3.92 4.20 -2.06
CA ALA A 136 4.73 5.21 -2.73
C ALA A 136 4.31 5.48 -4.19
N PHE A 137 3.69 4.49 -4.84
CA PHE A 137 3.33 4.53 -6.25
C PHE A 137 1.82 4.77 -6.46
N ALA A 138 0.99 4.24 -5.57
CA ALA A 138 -0.46 4.32 -5.71
C ALA A 138 -0.97 5.76 -5.55
N PRO A 139 -1.89 6.24 -6.45
CA PRO A 139 -2.43 7.59 -6.40
C PRO A 139 -3.56 7.70 -5.36
N LEU A 140 -3.32 7.19 -4.19
CA LEU A 140 -4.23 7.24 -3.04
C LEU A 140 -3.44 7.19 -1.72
N SER A 141 -4.08 7.55 -0.62
CA SER A 141 -3.58 7.37 0.74
C SER A 141 -4.65 6.71 1.60
N VAL A 142 -4.30 5.65 2.32
CA VAL A 142 -5.17 5.10 3.36
C VAL A 142 -5.02 5.96 4.61
N MET A 143 -6.12 6.54 5.08
CA MET A 143 -6.12 7.47 6.21
C MET A 143 -6.63 6.77 7.48
N TYR A 144 -6.13 7.23 8.62
CA TYR A 144 -6.44 6.61 9.92
C TYR A 144 -6.83 7.65 10.96
N THR A 145 -7.51 7.19 12.02
CA THR A 145 -7.60 7.95 13.26
C THR A 145 -6.25 7.92 14.01
N ALA A 146 -6.07 8.77 15.00
CA ALA A 146 -4.87 8.76 15.85
C ALA A 146 -4.66 7.40 16.57
N GLU A 147 -5.73 6.69 16.88
CA GLU A 147 -5.73 5.36 17.50
C GLU A 147 -5.35 4.25 16.51
N GLY A 148 -5.50 4.49 15.20
CA GLY A 148 -5.15 3.57 14.12
C GLY A 148 -6.32 2.82 13.51
N ALA A 149 -7.57 3.28 13.76
CA ALA A 149 -8.74 2.79 13.02
C ALA A 149 -8.74 3.37 11.60
N SER A 150 -9.15 2.57 10.62
CA SER A 150 -9.23 3.02 9.23
C SER A 150 -10.33 4.07 9.03
N LEU A 151 -10.05 5.06 8.19
CA LEU A 151 -10.98 6.06 7.69
C LEU A 151 -11.19 5.92 6.17
N GLY A 152 -10.69 4.83 5.57
CA GLY A 152 -10.73 4.62 4.13
C GLY A 152 -9.67 5.40 3.36
N SER A 153 -9.82 5.44 2.04
CA SER A 153 -8.82 5.98 1.12
C SER A 153 -9.16 7.38 0.62
N LEU A 154 -8.21 8.30 0.77
CA LEU A 154 -8.18 9.57 0.07
C LEU A 154 -7.56 9.34 -1.33
N ARG A 155 -8.29 9.67 -2.41
CA ARG A 155 -7.86 9.45 -3.79
C ARG A 155 -7.47 10.76 -4.45
N TYR A 156 -6.45 10.71 -5.29
CA TYR A 156 -5.91 11.88 -5.99
C TYR A 156 -6.22 11.80 -7.48
N ASP A 157 -6.31 12.96 -8.14
CA ASP A 157 -6.51 13.09 -9.58
C ASP A 157 -5.17 13.15 -10.36
N HIS A 158 -4.06 13.07 -9.64
CA HIS A 158 -2.69 13.12 -10.18
C HIS A 158 -1.83 12.00 -9.59
N GLU A 159 -0.74 11.67 -10.28
CA GLU A 159 0.28 10.73 -9.82
C GLU A 159 1.39 11.44 -9.04
N VAL A 160 2.20 10.64 -8.33
CA VAL A 160 3.45 11.07 -7.70
C VAL A 160 4.45 11.52 -8.77
N ASN A 161 5.15 12.63 -8.57
CA ASN A 161 6.06 13.19 -9.58
C ASN A 161 7.35 12.35 -9.73
N ALA A 162 7.89 11.83 -8.62
CA ALA A 162 9.03 10.93 -8.66
C ALA A 162 9.06 9.98 -7.45
N ILE A 163 9.59 8.79 -7.68
CA ILE A 163 9.94 7.83 -6.64
C ILE A 163 11.43 7.55 -6.73
N VAL A 164 12.12 7.65 -5.59
CA VAL A 164 13.54 7.38 -5.47
C VAL A 164 13.73 6.26 -4.45
N MET A 165 13.85 5.04 -4.93
CA MET A 165 14.02 3.84 -4.11
C MET A 165 15.49 3.39 -4.13
N ASP A 166 16.17 3.58 -3.01
CA ASP A 166 17.56 3.16 -2.83
C ASP A 166 17.63 1.71 -2.38
N MET A 167 18.13 0.84 -3.25
CA MET A 167 18.23 -0.59 -2.96
C MET A 167 19.23 -0.92 -1.86
N ASP A 168 20.21 -0.05 -1.55
CA ASP A 168 21.07 -0.18 -0.37
C ASP A 168 20.29 -0.02 0.95
N VAL A 169 19.16 0.67 0.93
CA VAL A 169 18.24 0.81 2.07
C VAL A 169 17.28 -0.37 2.12
N ILE A 170 16.68 -0.73 0.98
CA ILE A 170 15.67 -1.82 0.89
C ILE A 170 16.27 -3.16 1.30
N CYS A 171 17.48 -3.50 0.86
CA CYS A 171 18.11 -4.79 1.22
C CYS A 171 18.47 -4.91 2.72
N LYS A 172 18.28 -3.85 3.51
CA LYS A 172 18.48 -3.85 4.97
C LYS A 172 17.18 -3.79 5.78
N GLU A 173 16.03 -3.76 5.11
CA GLU A 173 14.75 -3.78 5.85
C GLU A 173 14.51 -5.15 6.50
N PRO A 174 13.67 -5.24 7.55
CA PRO A 174 13.26 -6.54 8.06
C PRO A 174 12.52 -7.35 6.97
N PRO A 175 12.87 -8.63 6.74
CA PRO A 175 12.24 -9.47 5.70
C PRO A 175 10.70 -9.54 5.79
N ARG A 176 10.15 -9.36 7.00
CA ARG A 176 8.70 -9.30 7.25
C ARG A 176 8.00 -8.22 6.41
N TYR A 177 8.70 -7.09 6.13
CA TYR A 177 8.12 -6.03 5.31
C TYR A 177 8.03 -6.45 3.84
N ALA A 178 9.08 -7.03 3.30
CA ALA A 178 9.07 -7.59 1.94
C ALA A 178 7.98 -8.66 1.80
N ALA A 179 7.89 -9.57 2.76
CA ALA A 179 6.88 -10.62 2.79
C ALA A 179 5.44 -10.05 2.83
N SER A 180 5.20 -9.00 3.64
CA SER A 180 3.90 -8.30 3.64
C SER A 180 3.58 -7.69 2.27
N GLY A 181 4.56 -7.09 1.59
CA GLY A 181 4.36 -6.53 0.25
C GLY A 181 4.10 -7.60 -0.81
N ILE A 182 4.71 -8.78 -0.68
CA ILE A 182 4.42 -9.94 -1.54
C ILE A 182 2.96 -10.36 -1.40
N MET A 183 2.44 -10.46 -0.17
CA MET A 183 1.04 -10.80 0.06
C MET A 183 0.09 -9.75 -0.52
N ASP A 184 0.35 -8.45 -0.29
CA ASP A 184 -0.41 -7.35 -0.89
C ASP A 184 -0.38 -7.40 -2.43
N GLY A 185 0.78 -7.74 -3.02
CA GLY A 185 0.92 -7.91 -4.47
C GLY A 185 0.16 -9.11 -5.03
N MET A 186 0.18 -10.26 -4.33
CA MET A 186 -0.57 -11.48 -4.71
C MET A 186 -2.08 -11.26 -4.62
N ALA A 187 -2.54 -10.49 -3.64
CA ALA A 187 -3.94 -10.10 -3.48
C ALA A 187 -4.53 -9.50 -4.75
N LYS A 188 -3.75 -8.73 -5.52
CA LYS A 188 -4.25 -8.06 -6.73
C LYS A 188 -4.85 -9.05 -7.74
N MET A 189 -4.19 -10.18 -7.98
CA MET A 189 -4.70 -11.22 -8.90
C MET A 189 -5.94 -11.91 -8.32
N ILE A 190 -5.94 -12.21 -7.02
CA ILE A 190 -7.04 -12.89 -6.33
C ILE A 190 -8.29 -12.01 -6.31
N GLU A 191 -8.13 -10.74 -5.96
CA GLU A 191 -9.25 -9.82 -5.73
C GLU A 191 -9.85 -9.25 -7.03
N ILE A 192 -9.08 -9.11 -8.11
CA ILE A 192 -9.64 -8.69 -9.41
C ILE A 192 -10.75 -9.63 -9.87
N GLN A 193 -10.69 -10.91 -9.54
CA GLN A 193 -11.73 -11.89 -9.87
C GLN A 193 -13.07 -11.55 -9.22
N ASN A 194 -13.08 -11.11 -7.98
CA ASN A 194 -14.23 -10.69 -7.17
C ASN A 194 -15.51 -11.49 -7.45
N GLY A 195 -15.49 -12.76 -7.03
CA GLY A 195 -16.63 -13.65 -7.18
C GLY A 195 -16.73 -14.40 -8.52
N ARG A 196 -15.79 -14.18 -9.44
CA ARG A 196 -15.66 -14.92 -10.69
C ARG A 196 -14.63 -16.03 -10.56
N ASN A 197 -14.86 -17.16 -11.21
CA ASN A 197 -13.88 -18.26 -11.25
C ASN A 197 -12.67 -17.93 -12.14
N GLU A 198 -12.89 -17.13 -13.18
CA GLU A 198 -11.86 -16.66 -14.13
C GLU A 198 -12.22 -15.28 -14.68
N ILE A 199 -11.25 -14.59 -15.25
CA ILE A 199 -11.44 -13.31 -15.93
C ILE A 199 -11.27 -13.53 -17.43
N LEU A 200 -12.34 -13.35 -18.19
CA LEU A 200 -12.31 -13.39 -19.64
C LEU A 200 -12.38 -11.97 -20.22
N LEU A 201 -11.71 -11.76 -21.35
CA LEU A 201 -11.66 -10.44 -22.02
C LEU A 201 -13.07 -9.91 -22.35
N ASP A 202 -13.98 -10.81 -22.75
CA ASP A 202 -15.33 -10.40 -23.15
C ASP A 202 -16.24 -10.03 -21.95
N ASP A 203 -15.85 -10.40 -20.72
CA ASP A 203 -16.66 -10.19 -19.51
C ASP A 203 -16.32 -8.89 -18.77
N VAL A 204 -15.19 -8.28 -19.09
CA VAL A 204 -14.67 -7.11 -18.37
C VAL A 204 -14.14 -6.04 -19.32
N SER A 205 -13.91 -4.82 -18.81
CA SER A 205 -13.26 -3.78 -19.61
C SER A 205 -11.81 -4.16 -19.93
N ILE A 206 -11.30 -3.68 -21.06
CA ILE A 206 -9.89 -3.90 -21.46
C ILE A 206 -8.91 -3.40 -20.39
N GLY A 207 -9.23 -2.33 -19.65
CA GLY A 207 -8.41 -1.83 -18.54
C GLY A 207 -8.33 -2.83 -17.39
N LEU A 208 -9.46 -3.43 -17.00
CA LEU A 208 -9.49 -4.44 -15.95
C LEU A 208 -8.79 -5.74 -16.39
N PHE A 209 -8.99 -6.15 -17.65
CA PHE A 209 -8.27 -7.30 -18.21
C PHE A 209 -6.75 -7.07 -18.27
N THR A 210 -6.32 -5.85 -18.62
CA THR A 210 -4.91 -5.47 -18.57
C THR A 210 -4.37 -5.56 -17.14
N ALA A 211 -5.09 -5.03 -16.15
CA ALA A 211 -4.72 -5.11 -14.74
C ALA A 211 -4.59 -6.57 -14.28
N TYR A 212 -5.56 -7.42 -14.65
CA TYR A 212 -5.54 -8.85 -14.34
C TYR A 212 -4.30 -9.55 -14.94
N THR A 213 -4.01 -9.32 -16.22
CA THR A 213 -2.86 -9.94 -16.91
C THR A 213 -1.52 -9.55 -16.25
N ILE A 214 -1.40 -8.28 -15.84
CA ILE A 214 -0.20 -7.80 -15.13
C ILE A 214 -0.12 -8.44 -13.73
N ALA A 215 -1.23 -8.52 -13.01
CA ALA A 215 -1.30 -9.12 -11.67
C ALA A 215 -1.01 -10.64 -11.72
N GLU A 216 -1.51 -11.35 -12.74
CA GLU A 216 -1.25 -12.78 -12.97
C GLU A 216 0.25 -13.03 -13.21
N MET A 217 0.87 -12.24 -14.08
CA MET A 217 2.32 -12.30 -14.30
C MET A 217 3.09 -12.08 -12.99
N ALA A 218 2.72 -11.06 -12.21
CA ALA A 218 3.36 -10.76 -10.94
C ALA A 218 3.17 -11.91 -9.93
N TYR A 219 1.98 -12.49 -9.85
CA TYR A 219 1.68 -13.64 -8.99
C TYR A 219 2.63 -14.81 -9.23
N HIS A 220 2.86 -15.18 -10.49
CA HIS A 220 3.80 -16.25 -10.83
C HIS A 220 5.26 -15.93 -10.48
N VAL A 221 5.66 -14.67 -10.56
CA VAL A 221 7.01 -14.27 -10.11
C VAL A 221 7.12 -14.34 -8.58
N TYR A 222 6.08 -13.95 -7.85
CA TYR A 222 6.04 -14.09 -6.39
C TYR A 222 6.18 -15.55 -5.96
N GLU A 223 5.42 -16.48 -6.55
CA GLU A 223 5.54 -17.92 -6.27
C GLU A 223 6.98 -18.43 -6.45
N LYS A 224 7.69 -17.92 -7.44
CA LYS A 224 9.03 -18.36 -7.80
C LYS A 224 10.13 -17.71 -6.96
N GLU A 225 10.04 -16.42 -6.67
CA GLU A 225 11.19 -15.63 -6.20
C GLU A 225 11.04 -15.11 -4.76
N ALA A 226 9.84 -15.16 -4.17
CA ALA A 226 9.56 -14.59 -2.85
C ALA A 226 10.50 -15.11 -1.74
N HIS A 227 10.69 -16.42 -1.67
CA HIS A 227 11.54 -17.03 -0.65
C HIS A 227 13.00 -16.60 -0.77
N GLN A 228 13.52 -16.59 -2.02
CA GLN A 228 14.90 -16.16 -2.26
C GLN A 228 15.08 -14.69 -1.91
N ALA A 229 14.14 -13.81 -2.32
CA ALA A 229 14.22 -12.39 -2.00
C ALA A 229 14.20 -12.12 -0.49
N CYS A 230 13.27 -12.74 0.25
CA CYS A 230 13.20 -12.59 1.70
C CYS A 230 14.46 -13.12 2.42
N HIS A 231 15.03 -14.24 1.93
CA HIS A 231 16.28 -14.77 2.44
C HIS A 231 17.43 -13.81 2.19
N ASP A 232 17.55 -13.27 0.98
CA ASP A 232 18.63 -12.36 0.61
C ASP A 232 18.54 -11.03 1.36
N ILE A 233 17.32 -10.50 1.58
CA ILE A 233 17.09 -9.33 2.46
C ILE A 233 17.52 -9.63 3.89
N ALA A 234 17.22 -10.83 4.43
CA ALA A 234 17.66 -11.22 5.77
C ALA A 234 19.18 -11.24 5.92
N GLU A 235 19.89 -11.50 4.82
CA GLU A 235 21.35 -11.47 4.77
C GLU A 235 21.95 -10.11 4.35
N GLY A 236 21.10 -9.12 4.07
CA GLY A 236 21.51 -7.80 3.59
C GLY A 236 22.11 -7.81 2.18
N LYS A 237 21.72 -8.78 1.34
CA LYS A 237 22.23 -8.97 -0.01
C LYS A 237 21.31 -8.36 -1.06
N LEU A 238 21.84 -7.52 -1.92
CA LEU A 238 21.14 -7.05 -3.11
C LEU A 238 21.35 -8.06 -4.24
N THR A 239 20.27 -8.75 -4.62
CA THR A 239 20.25 -9.73 -5.70
C THR A 239 19.13 -9.39 -6.68
N LYS A 240 19.15 -10.05 -7.86
CA LYS A 240 18.06 -9.88 -8.84
C LYS A 240 16.69 -10.20 -8.24
N ALA A 241 16.57 -11.22 -7.40
CA ALA A 241 15.29 -11.55 -6.74
C ALA A 241 14.81 -10.41 -5.84
N VAL A 242 15.70 -9.73 -5.10
CA VAL A 242 15.36 -8.56 -4.29
C VAL A 242 14.93 -7.39 -5.17
N GLU A 243 15.64 -7.13 -6.26
CA GLU A 243 15.28 -6.06 -7.21
C GLU A 243 13.91 -6.32 -7.87
N ASP A 244 13.67 -7.56 -8.32
CA ASP A 244 12.41 -7.95 -8.94
C ASP A 244 11.24 -7.83 -7.95
N ILE A 245 11.37 -8.36 -6.74
CA ILE A 245 10.32 -8.26 -5.71
C ILE A 245 10.07 -6.81 -5.31
N ALA A 246 11.10 -5.99 -5.17
CA ALA A 246 10.93 -4.57 -4.88
C ALA A 246 10.14 -3.85 -5.99
N TYR A 247 10.46 -4.15 -7.24
CA TYR A 247 9.76 -3.60 -8.40
C TYR A 247 8.29 -4.06 -8.45
N LEU A 248 8.03 -5.34 -8.17
CA LEU A 248 6.68 -5.89 -8.14
C LEU A 248 5.85 -5.28 -7.02
N ASN A 249 6.39 -5.23 -5.80
CA ASN A 249 5.65 -4.74 -4.62
C ASN A 249 5.29 -3.26 -4.73
N VAL A 250 6.12 -2.45 -5.39
CA VAL A 250 5.92 -1.00 -5.45
C VAL A 250 5.38 -0.56 -6.81
N ALA A 251 6.12 -0.79 -7.89
CA ALA A 251 5.74 -0.26 -9.19
C ALA A 251 4.60 -1.07 -9.83
N VAL A 252 4.75 -2.39 -9.93
CA VAL A 252 3.74 -3.23 -10.61
C VAL A 252 2.41 -3.24 -9.87
N ALA A 253 2.42 -3.43 -8.55
CA ALA A 253 1.21 -3.36 -7.74
C ALA A 253 0.52 -1.98 -7.86
N GLY A 254 1.31 -0.90 -7.91
CA GLY A 254 0.81 0.45 -8.14
C GLY A 254 0.23 0.66 -9.55
N ILE A 255 0.86 0.10 -10.60
CA ILE A 255 0.33 0.12 -11.97
C ILE A 255 -1.00 -0.62 -12.03
N VAL A 256 -1.10 -1.82 -11.44
CA VAL A 256 -2.37 -2.57 -11.38
C VAL A 256 -3.47 -1.72 -10.73
N SER A 257 -3.16 -1.03 -9.62
CA SER A 257 -4.09 -0.12 -8.97
C SER A 257 -4.54 1.01 -9.89
N GLY A 258 -3.63 1.64 -10.63
CA GLY A 258 -3.93 2.76 -11.52
C GLY A 258 -4.75 2.36 -12.75
N VAL A 259 -4.38 1.28 -13.45
CA VAL A 259 -5.07 0.81 -14.67
C VAL A 259 -6.40 0.14 -14.38
N SER A 260 -6.67 -0.29 -13.14
CA SER A 260 -7.98 -0.76 -12.66
C SER A 260 -8.84 0.35 -12.07
N LYS A 261 -8.42 1.62 -12.19
CA LYS A 261 -9.06 2.81 -11.60
C LYS A 261 -9.18 2.74 -10.06
N GLY A 262 -8.25 2.04 -9.43
CA GLY A 262 -8.13 1.93 -7.98
C GLY A 262 -9.15 1.05 -7.27
N PHE A 263 -10.32 0.80 -7.85
CA PHE A 263 -11.35 -0.09 -7.25
C PHE A 263 -11.33 -1.50 -7.82
N GLY A 264 -10.99 -1.67 -9.09
CA GLY A 264 -11.10 -2.96 -9.76
C GLY A 264 -10.07 -3.99 -9.27
N GLN A 265 -9.07 -3.59 -8.50
CA GLN A 265 -7.98 -4.45 -8.00
C GLN A 265 -8.09 -4.78 -6.51
N THR A 266 -9.09 -4.26 -5.82
CA THR A 266 -9.40 -4.56 -4.42
C THR A 266 -10.79 -5.16 -4.33
N ALA A 267 -10.98 -6.08 -3.39
CA ALA A 267 -12.29 -6.66 -3.09
C ALA A 267 -12.37 -7.06 -1.61
N LEU A 268 -12.84 -8.27 -1.30
CA LEU A 268 -13.11 -8.68 0.08
C LEU A 268 -11.85 -8.90 0.92
N GLY A 269 -10.69 -9.19 0.29
CA GLY A 269 -9.42 -9.31 1.00
C GLY A 269 -9.00 -7.98 1.65
N HIS A 270 -8.93 -6.91 0.86
CA HIS A 270 -8.63 -5.57 1.36
C HIS A 270 -9.75 -5.03 2.26
N GLU A 271 -11.02 -5.29 1.94
CA GLU A 271 -12.14 -4.88 2.78
C GLU A 271 -12.08 -5.57 4.15
N THR A 272 -11.68 -6.85 4.21
CA THR A 272 -11.41 -7.53 5.48
C THR A 272 -10.34 -6.82 6.29
N TYR A 273 -9.24 -6.38 5.66
CA TYR A 273 -8.22 -5.58 6.35
C TYR A 273 -8.80 -4.28 6.93
N GLU A 274 -9.53 -3.50 6.14
CA GLU A 274 -10.12 -2.24 6.58
C GLU A 274 -11.09 -2.42 7.76
N LEU A 275 -11.94 -3.44 7.68
CA LEU A 275 -12.92 -3.76 8.71
C LEU A 275 -12.27 -4.36 9.98
N VAL A 276 -11.22 -5.19 9.84
CA VAL A 276 -10.42 -5.66 10.98
C VAL A 276 -9.74 -4.47 11.67
N ARG A 277 -9.20 -3.51 10.93
CA ARG A 277 -8.65 -2.27 11.50
C ARG A 277 -9.71 -1.42 12.20
N THR A 278 -10.94 -1.50 11.77
CA THR A 278 -12.08 -0.76 12.38
C THR A 278 -12.62 -1.45 13.62
N HIS A 279 -12.96 -2.72 13.52
CA HIS A 279 -13.62 -3.46 14.61
C HIS A 279 -12.66 -4.02 15.66
N PHE A 280 -11.42 -4.35 15.26
CA PHE A 280 -10.39 -5.01 16.05
C PHE A 280 -9.08 -4.21 16.05
N THR A 281 -9.18 -2.89 16.20
CA THR A 281 -8.07 -1.93 16.05
C THR A 281 -6.85 -2.29 16.92
N GLN A 282 -7.06 -2.77 18.15
CA GLN A 282 -5.96 -3.07 19.07
C GLN A 282 -5.26 -4.37 18.70
N GLU A 283 -6.02 -5.40 18.33
CA GLU A 283 -5.54 -6.69 17.87
C GLU A 283 -4.77 -6.54 16.56
N ALA A 284 -5.31 -5.75 15.64
CA ALA A 284 -4.70 -5.49 14.31
C ALA A 284 -3.41 -4.63 14.39
N LYS A 285 -3.23 -3.83 15.44
CA LYS A 285 -2.15 -2.82 15.52
C LYS A 285 -0.73 -3.37 15.33
N PRO A 286 -0.35 -4.57 15.82
CA PRO A 286 0.99 -5.13 15.64
C PRO A 286 1.28 -5.67 14.24
N TYR A 287 0.25 -5.80 13.39
CA TYR A 287 0.33 -6.49 12.11
C TYR A 287 0.43 -5.51 10.94
N LEU A 288 1.14 -5.96 9.90
CA LEU A 288 1.32 -5.22 8.67
C LEU A 288 0.10 -5.38 7.75
N HIS A 289 -0.03 -4.49 6.77
CA HIS A 289 -1.13 -4.48 5.82
C HIS A 289 -1.32 -5.82 5.12
N GLY A 290 -0.29 -6.30 4.43
CA GLY A 290 -0.38 -7.55 3.65
C GLY A 290 -0.57 -8.81 4.52
N GLU A 291 -0.21 -8.78 5.81
CA GLU A 291 -0.46 -9.91 6.72
C GLU A 291 -1.96 -10.12 6.95
N ILE A 292 -2.71 -9.04 7.12
CA ILE A 292 -4.16 -9.12 7.33
C ILE A 292 -4.91 -9.29 5.98
N VAL A 293 -4.42 -8.63 4.92
CA VAL A 293 -4.96 -8.81 3.56
C VAL A 293 -4.89 -10.28 3.16
N ALA A 294 -3.76 -10.97 3.40
CA ALA A 294 -3.60 -12.40 3.09
C ALA A 294 -4.61 -13.30 3.82
N ILE A 295 -4.95 -12.99 5.09
CA ILE A 295 -6.05 -13.68 5.79
C ILE A 295 -7.36 -13.45 5.05
N GLY A 296 -7.65 -12.22 4.65
CA GLY A 296 -8.83 -11.86 3.87
C GLY A 296 -8.86 -12.52 2.49
N ASP A 297 -7.69 -12.75 1.87
CA ASP A 297 -7.60 -13.46 0.59
C ASP A 297 -7.97 -14.94 0.69
N CYS A 298 -7.82 -15.57 1.85
CA CYS A 298 -8.35 -16.91 2.07
C CYS A 298 -9.89 -16.93 1.94
N LEU A 299 -10.58 -15.92 2.48
CA LEU A 299 -12.01 -15.71 2.27
C LEU A 299 -12.30 -15.40 0.80
N GLN A 300 -11.52 -14.51 0.17
CA GLN A 300 -11.72 -14.09 -1.22
C GLN A 300 -11.58 -15.27 -2.20
N LEU A 301 -10.58 -16.14 -2.04
CA LEU A 301 -10.42 -17.35 -2.85
C LEU A 301 -11.65 -18.25 -2.78
N ALA A 302 -12.16 -18.50 -1.58
CA ALA A 302 -13.37 -19.31 -1.40
C ALA A 302 -14.60 -18.60 -1.99
N PHE A 303 -14.71 -17.28 -1.84
CA PHE A 303 -15.77 -16.48 -2.46
C PHE A 303 -15.67 -16.44 -3.99
N ASN A 304 -14.48 -16.49 -4.58
CA ASN A 304 -14.27 -16.62 -6.03
C ASN A 304 -14.66 -18.02 -6.58
N GLY A 305 -14.89 -19.00 -5.70
CA GLY A 305 -15.22 -20.37 -6.10
C GLY A 305 -14.01 -21.31 -6.15
N HIS A 306 -12.89 -20.91 -5.54
CA HIS A 306 -11.64 -21.66 -5.47
C HIS A 306 -11.25 -22.05 -4.03
N PRO A 307 -12.15 -22.71 -3.25
CA PRO A 307 -11.82 -23.11 -1.88
C PRO A 307 -10.63 -24.08 -1.80
N GLU A 308 -10.38 -24.86 -2.87
CA GLU A 308 -9.24 -25.77 -2.98
C GLU A 308 -7.88 -25.06 -3.03
N GLN A 309 -7.86 -23.78 -3.41
CA GLN A 309 -6.62 -22.95 -3.45
C GLN A 309 -6.26 -22.37 -2.09
N VAL A 310 -7.16 -22.39 -1.11
CA VAL A 310 -6.90 -21.79 0.21
C VAL A 310 -5.79 -22.55 0.95
N ALA A 311 -5.80 -23.87 0.94
CA ALA A 311 -4.76 -24.64 1.63
C ALA A 311 -3.36 -24.43 1.03
N PRO A 312 -3.14 -24.49 -0.29
CA PRO A 312 -1.87 -24.12 -0.90
C PRO A 312 -1.44 -22.66 -0.60
N PHE A 313 -2.37 -21.71 -0.61
CA PHE A 313 -2.10 -20.31 -0.29
C PHE A 313 -1.68 -20.14 1.18
N ARG A 314 -2.37 -20.81 2.13
CA ARG A 314 -1.96 -20.84 3.53
C ARG A 314 -0.59 -21.50 3.74
N ASP A 315 -0.24 -22.52 2.96
CA ASP A 315 1.09 -23.14 3.01
C ASP A 315 2.16 -22.16 2.56
N PHE A 316 1.89 -21.36 1.53
CA PHE A 316 2.77 -20.27 1.13
C PHE A 316 2.88 -19.20 2.22
N MET A 317 1.75 -18.72 2.79
CA MET A 317 1.75 -17.78 3.91
C MET A 317 2.60 -18.29 5.09
N ARG A 318 2.42 -19.57 5.46
CA ARG A 318 3.17 -20.21 6.56
C ARG A 318 4.67 -20.22 6.28
N SER A 319 5.06 -20.52 5.04
CA SER A 319 6.47 -20.54 4.62
C SER A 319 7.12 -19.15 4.67
N MET A 320 6.31 -18.09 4.57
CA MET A 320 6.71 -16.70 4.70
C MET A 320 6.58 -16.14 6.13
N ASN A 321 6.29 -17.00 7.12
CA ASN A 321 6.07 -16.66 8.52
C ASN A 321 4.91 -15.64 8.73
N MET A 322 3.86 -15.73 7.91
CA MET A 322 2.67 -14.89 8.02
C MET A 322 1.64 -15.51 8.98
N PRO A 323 0.80 -14.71 9.64
CA PRO A 323 -0.40 -15.20 10.30
C PRO A 323 -1.34 -15.82 9.25
N LEU A 324 -2.03 -16.90 9.61
CA LEU A 324 -2.87 -17.68 8.68
C LEU A 324 -4.36 -17.41 8.89
N THR A 325 -4.72 -16.97 10.09
CA THR A 325 -6.10 -16.83 10.55
C THR A 325 -6.26 -15.61 11.46
N LEU A 326 -7.51 -15.23 11.74
CA LEU A 326 -7.82 -14.16 12.69
C LEU A 326 -7.37 -14.50 14.11
N GLU A 327 -7.40 -15.79 14.50
CA GLU A 327 -6.90 -16.24 15.80
C GLU A 327 -5.41 -15.98 15.97
N ASP A 328 -4.62 -16.14 14.90
CA ASP A 328 -3.17 -15.88 14.92
C ASP A 328 -2.86 -14.40 15.20
N ILE A 329 -3.80 -13.52 14.90
CA ILE A 329 -3.69 -12.09 15.21
C ILE A 329 -4.47 -11.68 16.48
N GLY A 330 -4.92 -12.68 17.27
CA GLY A 330 -5.54 -12.47 18.57
C GLY A 330 -7.04 -12.13 18.54
N ILE A 331 -7.71 -12.35 17.42
CA ILE A 331 -9.14 -12.12 17.25
C ILE A 331 -9.91 -13.42 17.53
N ASP A 332 -10.85 -13.37 18.48
CA ASP A 332 -11.75 -14.50 18.79
C ASP A 332 -12.83 -14.61 17.69
N PRO A 333 -12.88 -15.73 16.94
CA PRO A 333 -13.88 -15.94 15.89
C PRO A 333 -15.32 -16.03 16.44
N ASN A 334 -15.49 -16.23 17.74
CA ASN A 334 -16.80 -16.24 18.40
C ASN A 334 -17.20 -14.86 18.95
N SER A 335 -16.37 -13.84 18.73
CA SER A 335 -16.69 -12.48 19.14
C SER A 335 -17.97 -11.97 18.47
N PRO A 336 -18.89 -11.29 19.21
CA PRO A 336 -20.04 -10.64 18.58
C PRO A 336 -19.68 -9.64 17.47
N LYS A 337 -18.46 -9.11 17.47
CA LYS A 337 -17.94 -8.22 16.41
C LYS A 337 -17.78 -8.94 15.06
N MET A 338 -17.70 -10.27 15.05
CA MET A 338 -17.62 -11.03 13.79
C MET A 338 -18.91 -10.94 12.96
N GLU A 339 -20.07 -10.82 13.61
CA GLU A 339 -21.31 -10.56 12.86
C GLU A 339 -21.31 -9.13 12.28
N ASN A 340 -20.75 -8.14 12.99
CA ASN A 340 -20.59 -6.80 12.43
C ASN A 340 -19.63 -6.82 11.21
N LEU A 341 -18.51 -7.52 11.32
CA LEU A 341 -17.58 -7.73 10.21
C LEU A 341 -18.28 -8.36 9.00
N PHE A 342 -19.09 -9.40 9.22
CA PHE A 342 -19.87 -10.04 8.16
C PHE A 342 -20.86 -9.07 7.52
N GLN A 343 -21.61 -8.31 8.31
CA GLN A 343 -22.61 -7.37 7.81
C GLN A 343 -21.97 -6.24 6.99
N ASP A 344 -20.83 -5.73 7.44
CA ASP A 344 -20.12 -4.68 6.74
C ASP A 344 -19.50 -5.20 5.43
N LEU A 345 -18.93 -6.42 5.42
CA LEU A 345 -18.49 -7.09 4.18
C LEU A 345 -19.65 -7.30 3.20
N PHE A 346 -20.80 -7.75 3.68
CA PHE A 346 -21.99 -8.00 2.85
C PHE A 346 -22.55 -6.72 2.23
N HIS A 347 -22.43 -5.58 2.91
CA HIS A 347 -22.88 -4.27 2.42
C HIS A 347 -21.75 -3.42 1.82
N SER A 348 -20.56 -4.01 1.65
CA SER A 348 -19.42 -3.32 1.05
C SER A 348 -19.66 -2.98 -0.43
N PRO A 349 -18.94 -2.00 -1.00
CA PRO A 349 -19.07 -1.65 -2.40
C PRO A 349 -18.61 -2.75 -3.37
N PHE A 350 -18.03 -3.83 -2.85
CA PHE A 350 -17.50 -4.95 -3.63
C PHE A 350 -18.51 -6.08 -3.81
N MET A 351 -19.70 -6.00 -3.23
CA MET A 351 -20.71 -7.06 -3.24
C MET A 351 -22.12 -6.54 -3.54
N GLU A 352 -22.82 -7.24 -4.43
CA GLU A 352 -24.26 -7.05 -4.55
C GLU A 352 -24.98 -7.76 -3.39
N PRO A 353 -25.83 -7.09 -2.61
CA PRO A 353 -26.51 -7.68 -1.45
C PRO A 353 -27.67 -8.58 -1.87
N THR A 354 -27.38 -9.76 -2.41
CA THR A 354 -28.34 -10.80 -2.79
C THR A 354 -28.29 -11.97 -1.80
N ALA A 355 -29.39 -12.73 -1.70
CA ALA A 355 -29.44 -13.93 -0.85
C ALA A 355 -28.39 -14.98 -1.26
N GLU A 356 -28.07 -15.07 -2.55
CA GLU A 356 -27.02 -15.95 -3.07
C GLU A 356 -25.63 -15.52 -2.55
N ASN A 357 -25.31 -14.23 -2.70
CA ASN A 357 -24.04 -13.68 -2.22
C ASN A 357 -23.93 -13.72 -0.70
N GLU A 358 -25.03 -13.53 0.04
CA GLU A 358 -25.06 -13.71 1.49
C GLU A 358 -24.67 -15.14 1.88
N ALA A 359 -25.30 -16.14 1.28
CA ALA A 359 -25.00 -17.53 1.56
C ALA A 359 -23.57 -17.94 1.18
N ARG A 360 -23.06 -17.37 0.08
CA ARG A 360 -21.69 -17.58 -0.39
C ARG A 360 -20.67 -16.95 0.56
N LEU A 361 -20.91 -15.69 0.99
CA LEU A 361 -20.05 -15.02 1.95
C LEU A 361 -20.04 -15.76 3.30
N ARG A 362 -21.19 -16.17 3.83
CA ARG A 362 -21.24 -16.95 5.09
C ARG A 362 -20.41 -18.22 5.04
N LYS A 363 -20.36 -18.90 3.91
CA LYS A 363 -19.46 -20.05 3.71
C LYS A 363 -18.01 -19.63 3.65
N ALA A 364 -17.70 -18.52 2.96
CA ALA A 364 -16.34 -18.03 2.82
C ALA A 364 -15.75 -17.51 4.14
N MET A 365 -16.61 -17.00 5.08
CA MET A 365 -16.15 -16.53 6.41
C MET A 365 -15.42 -17.62 7.21
N HIS A 366 -15.72 -18.92 6.99
CA HIS A 366 -14.99 -20.01 7.66
C HIS A 366 -13.49 -19.99 7.36
N TYR A 367 -13.09 -19.46 6.21
CA TYR A 367 -11.68 -19.38 5.81
C TYR A 367 -10.91 -18.22 6.48
N LEU A 368 -11.55 -17.40 7.30
CA LEU A 368 -10.86 -16.44 8.15
C LEU A 368 -10.33 -17.08 9.45
N SER A 369 -10.80 -18.25 9.81
CA SER A 369 -10.51 -18.95 11.07
C SER A 369 -9.73 -20.23 10.86
N ALA A 370 -9.19 -20.78 11.96
CA ALA A 370 -8.65 -22.14 11.98
C ALA A 370 -9.77 -23.17 11.79
N ASP A 371 -9.45 -24.33 11.17
CA ASP A 371 -10.38 -25.44 10.94
C ASP A 371 -10.84 -26.08 12.26
#